data_4cbfa6da3ca48549031a6eefe6c698a5
#
_entry.id   4cbfa6da3ca48549031a6eefe6c698a5
#
_cell.length_a   1.000
_cell.length_b   1.000
_cell.length_c   1.000
_cell.angle_alpha   90.00
_cell.angle_beta   90.00
_cell.angle_gamma   90.00
#
_symmetry.space_group_name_H-M   'P 1'
#
loop_
_entity.id
_entity.type
_entity.pdbx_description
1 polymer ?
#
loop_
_entity_poly.entity_id
_entity_poly.type
_entity_poly.pdbx_seq_one_letter_code
_entity_poly.pdbx_strand_id
1 'polypeptide(L)'
;MSLFKPAEVTSAYMKLGLLGFQGSGKTKTASKIVIGLVNYMRERGIPAAEKPVMFLDTETGSDWVIPDFKAAGIKLEAAKTRAFSDLLVAVEEAEQNGSAMIIDSITHFWVELTQSYMKKRNRSRLQFEDWAVLKSEWGKFTDRFVNSSAHIALCGRAGFEYDYTVDEETLKKNLEKTGVKMKAEGEMGYEPSLLVLMERRQEIEANKIKRVWRTATILKDRSALLDGQSFEDPGFEQFLPHIEMLNLGGKQLGVDTSRNSQHMIPADKRDWNTTQRAICLGEIEDLLVLHHPSTSGADRQKKIMVIRDCFGCGWTEVEKVMKLEDLRAGYDLMYQHFYSKPSKYGSALAADKRANDMNDSLPGDLAPPAAAVINGVASKLPTSDIWAGG
;
A
#
# COMPACT_ATOMS: atom_id res chain seq x y z
N MET A 1 -21.76 -11.83 -19.54
CA MET A 1 -20.43 -11.84 -20.20
C MET A 1 -19.57 -12.89 -19.51
N SER A 2 -18.75 -13.65 -20.26
CA SER A 2 -17.83 -14.63 -19.64
C SER A 2 -16.72 -13.88 -18.90
N LEU A 3 -16.35 -14.40 -17.72
CA LEU A 3 -15.21 -13.91 -16.95
C LEU A 3 -13.88 -14.29 -17.64
N PHE A 4 -13.82 -15.46 -18.26
CA PHE A 4 -12.63 -15.97 -18.91
C PHE A 4 -12.54 -15.52 -20.37
N LYS A 5 -11.32 -15.16 -20.79
CA LYS A 5 -10.95 -14.81 -22.17
C LYS A 5 -9.74 -15.65 -22.57
N PRO A 6 -9.45 -15.84 -23.87
CA PRO A 6 -8.19 -16.44 -24.31
C PRO A 6 -7.00 -15.74 -23.66
N ALA A 7 -6.02 -16.53 -23.21
CA ALA A 7 -4.83 -15.98 -22.57
C ALA A 7 -3.83 -15.50 -23.64
N GLU A 8 -3.31 -14.29 -23.43
CA GLU A 8 -2.26 -13.67 -24.23
C GLU A 8 -1.16 -13.13 -23.33
N VAL A 9 0.04 -12.93 -23.85
CA VAL A 9 1.10 -12.27 -23.11
C VAL A 9 0.78 -10.79 -22.98
N THR A 10 0.37 -10.38 -21.80
CA THR A 10 -0.09 -9.01 -21.51
C THR A 10 0.86 -8.23 -20.60
N SER A 11 1.93 -8.84 -20.08
CA SER A 11 2.96 -8.16 -19.32
C SER A 11 3.89 -7.42 -20.28
N ALA A 12 3.71 -6.11 -20.40
CA ALA A 12 4.49 -5.26 -21.31
C ALA A 12 5.63 -4.50 -20.61
N TYR A 13 5.62 -4.44 -19.28
CA TYR A 13 6.55 -3.61 -18.51
C TYR A 13 7.33 -4.42 -17.47
N MET A 14 8.64 -4.21 -17.44
CA MET A 14 9.56 -4.82 -16.47
C MET A 14 9.22 -4.35 -15.05
N LYS A 15 9.11 -5.31 -14.12
CA LYS A 15 8.97 -5.09 -12.68
C LYS A 15 10.14 -5.79 -11.98
N LEU A 16 11.24 -5.05 -11.81
CA LEU A 16 12.50 -5.55 -11.26
C LEU A 16 12.65 -5.13 -9.80
N GLY A 17 12.99 -6.07 -8.92
CA GLY A 17 13.42 -5.82 -7.55
C GLY A 17 14.89 -6.17 -7.33
N LEU A 18 15.67 -5.24 -6.80
CA LEU A 18 17.06 -5.44 -6.42
C LEU A 18 17.21 -5.26 -4.92
N LEU A 19 17.53 -6.32 -4.19
CA LEU A 19 17.81 -6.21 -2.76
C LEU A 19 19.29 -6.49 -2.48
N GLY A 20 19.81 -5.92 -1.40
CA GLY A 20 21.21 -6.16 -1.03
C GLY A 20 21.67 -5.26 0.12
N PHE A 21 22.76 -5.67 0.75
CA PHE A 21 23.39 -4.90 1.82
C PHE A 21 24.11 -3.66 1.29
N GLN A 22 24.64 -2.87 2.20
CA GLN A 22 25.42 -1.67 1.85
C GLN A 22 26.58 -2.01 0.92
N GLY A 23 26.80 -1.17 -0.11
CA GLY A 23 27.89 -1.35 -1.07
C GLY A 23 27.72 -2.51 -2.05
N SER A 24 26.56 -3.18 -2.08
CA SER A 24 26.30 -4.30 -3.00
C SER A 24 26.09 -3.88 -4.46
N GLY A 25 26.00 -2.58 -4.76
CA GLY A 25 25.93 -2.08 -6.14
C GLY A 25 24.53 -1.96 -6.73
N LYS A 26 23.46 -2.03 -5.91
CA LYS A 26 22.04 -1.95 -6.37
C LYS A 26 21.78 -0.79 -7.32
N THR A 27 22.04 0.43 -6.88
CA THR A 27 21.85 1.66 -7.67
C THR A 27 22.52 1.61 -9.04
N LYS A 28 23.79 1.19 -9.06
CA LYS A 28 24.58 1.12 -10.29
C LYS A 28 24.08 0.03 -11.23
N THR A 29 23.70 -1.13 -10.69
CA THR A 29 23.15 -2.25 -11.47
C THR A 29 21.77 -1.92 -12.01
N ALA A 30 20.88 -1.33 -11.18
CA ALA A 30 19.59 -0.84 -11.64
C ALA A 30 19.74 0.14 -12.82
N SER A 31 20.68 1.10 -12.69
CA SER A 31 20.95 2.06 -13.75
C SER A 31 21.47 1.40 -15.04
N LYS A 32 22.40 0.45 -14.94
CA LYS A 32 22.88 -0.30 -16.12
C LYS A 32 21.76 -1.06 -16.82
N ILE A 33 20.90 -1.74 -16.04
CA ILE A 33 19.77 -2.50 -16.60
C ILE A 33 18.78 -1.55 -17.28
N VAL A 34 18.44 -0.43 -16.66
CA VAL A 34 17.51 0.56 -17.22
C VAL A 34 18.09 1.24 -18.47
N ILE A 35 19.37 1.60 -18.47
CA ILE A 35 20.05 2.14 -19.66
C ILE A 35 20.00 1.13 -20.82
N GLY A 36 20.33 -0.13 -20.55
CA GLY A 36 20.24 -1.18 -21.56
C GLY A 36 18.84 -1.40 -22.08
N LEU A 37 17.82 -1.39 -21.18
CA LEU A 37 16.43 -1.50 -21.55
C LEU A 37 15.98 -0.36 -22.48
N VAL A 38 16.32 0.89 -22.15
CA VAL A 38 15.98 2.05 -22.98
C VAL A 38 16.62 1.95 -24.36
N ASN A 39 17.89 1.56 -24.46
CA ASN A 39 18.58 1.34 -25.73
C ASN A 39 17.92 0.21 -26.52
N TYR A 40 17.61 -0.90 -25.87
CA TYR A 40 16.91 -2.04 -26.47
C TYR A 40 15.50 -1.65 -27.01
N MET A 41 14.79 -0.77 -26.32
CA MET A 41 13.52 -0.20 -26.78
C MET A 41 13.72 0.74 -27.98
N ARG A 42 14.80 1.56 -28.00
CA ARG A 42 15.16 2.43 -29.13
C ARG A 42 15.42 1.63 -30.41
N GLU A 43 16.21 0.56 -30.30
CA GLU A 43 16.50 -0.34 -31.41
C GLU A 43 15.23 -0.96 -32.03
N ARG A 44 14.17 -1.10 -31.22
CA ARG A 44 12.85 -1.61 -31.64
C ARG A 44 11.87 -0.53 -32.06
N GLY A 45 12.29 0.73 -32.05
CA GLY A 45 11.44 1.87 -32.42
C GLY A 45 10.26 2.11 -31.48
N ILE A 46 10.40 1.71 -30.19
CA ILE A 46 9.35 1.92 -29.17
C ILE A 46 9.38 3.40 -28.74
N PRO A 47 8.32 4.20 -28.98
CA PRO A 47 8.36 5.65 -28.77
C PRO A 47 8.63 6.06 -27.33
N ALA A 48 8.23 5.23 -26.34
CA ALA A 48 8.49 5.50 -24.93
C ALA A 48 9.98 5.61 -24.59
N ALA A 49 10.88 5.01 -25.39
CA ALA A 49 12.33 5.08 -25.19
C ALA A 49 12.91 6.50 -25.30
N GLU A 50 12.20 7.42 -25.98
CA GLU A 50 12.64 8.83 -26.12
C GLU A 50 12.29 9.72 -24.93
N LYS A 51 11.48 9.19 -24.00
CA LYS A 51 11.14 9.89 -22.77
C LYS A 51 12.29 9.78 -21.74
N PRO A 52 12.36 10.69 -20.74
CA PRO A 52 13.38 10.61 -19.69
C PRO A 52 13.22 9.33 -18.85
N VAL A 53 14.31 8.88 -18.25
CA VAL A 53 14.26 7.96 -17.10
C VAL A 53 13.97 8.77 -15.84
N MET A 54 13.02 8.32 -15.05
CA MET A 54 12.66 8.95 -13.80
C MET A 54 13.34 8.25 -12.63
N PHE A 55 13.99 9.03 -11.74
CA PHE A 55 14.71 8.50 -10.58
C PHE A 55 14.12 9.04 -9.29
N LEU A 56 13.43 8.21 -8.54
CA LEU A 56 12.93 8.56 -7.21
C LEU A 56 13.99 8.19 -6.16
N ASP A 57 14.64 9.21 -5.61
CA ASP A 57 15.86 9.11 -4.83
C ASP A 57 15.62 9.44 -3.36
N THR A 58 15.93 8.50 -2.49
CA THR A 58 15.85 8.68 -1.04
C THR A 58 17.21 8.73 -0.34
N GLU A 59 18.30 8.46 -1.10
CA GLU A 59 19.66 8.26 -0.58
C GLU A 59 20.72 9.10 -1.30
N THR A 60 20.32 10.02 -2.19
CA THR A 60 21.23 10.81 -3.07
C THR A 60 22.03 9.95 -4.05
N GLY A 61 21.53 8.75 -4.36
CA GLY A 61 22.20 7.79 -5.27
C GLY A 61 22.19 8.23 -6.73
N SER A 62 21.18 9.03 -7.13
CA SER A 62 21.02 9.53 -8.50
C SER A 62 22.21 10.34 -8.97
N ASP A 63 22.82 11.15 -8.10
CA ASP A 63 23.94 12.01 -8.45
C ASP A 63 25.14 11.23 -9.00
N TRP A 64 25.35 10.01 -8.53
CA TRP A 64 26.48 9.17 -8.90
C TRP A 64 26.30 8.38 -10.22
N VAL A 65 25.08 8.36 -10.76
CA VAL A 65 24.76 7.66 -12.01
C VAL A 65 24.42 8.60 -13.17
N ILE A 66 24.29 9.91 -12.92
CA ILE A 66 24.10 10.93 -13.96
C ILE A 66 25.11 10.79 -15.11
N PRO A 67 26.44 10.59 -14.87
CA PRO A 67 27.41 10.45 -15.97
C PRO A 67 27.11 9.26 -16.89
N ASP A 68 26.58 8.14 -16.36
CA ASP A 68 26.28 6.96 -17.15
C ASP A 68 25.09 7.21 -18.09
N PHE A 69 24.01 7.83 -17.57
CA PHE A 69 22.85 8.19 -18.38
C PHE A 69 23.21 9.21 -19.46
N LYS A 70 24.04 10.21 -19.11
CA LYS A 70 24.54 11.20 -20.08
C LYS A 70 25.38 10.54 -21.17
N ALA A 71 26.27 9.61 -20.82
CA ALA A 71 27.09 8.88 -21.80
C ALA A 71 26.22 8.01 -22.73
N ALA A 72 25.10 7.50 -22.27
CA ALA A 72 24.13 6.74 -23.06
C ALA A 72 23.15 7.65 -23.87
N GLY A 73 23.25 8.98 -23.75
CA GLY A 73 22.33 9.90 -24.41
C GLY A 73 20.89 9.78 -23.90
N ILE A 74 20.73 9.42 -22.63
CA ILE A 74 19.43 9.25 -21.96
C ILE A 74 19.25 10.38 -20.96
N LYS A 75 18.12 11.10 -21.04
CA LYS A 75 17.75 12.13 -20.06
C LYS A 75 17.36 11.47 -18.76
N LEU A 76 17.93 11.92 -17.63
CA LEU A 76 17.58 11.49 -16.28
C LEU A 76 16.89 12.64 -15.54
N GLU A 77 15.70 12.40 -15.02
CA GLU A 77 14.98 13.32 -14.14
C GLU A 77 14.88 12.70 -12.75
N ALA A 78 15.22 13.46 -11.71
CA ALA A 78 15.26 12.94 -10.34
C ALA A 78 14.38 13.76 -9.40
N ALA A 79 13.62 13.05 -8.55
CA ALA A 79 12.93 13.61 -7.40
C ALA A 79 13.56 13.06 -6.12
N LYS A 80 13.89 13.95 -5.17
CA LYS A 80 14.54 13.58 -3.89
C LYS A 80 13.55 13.73 -2.76
N THR A 81 12.91 12.63 -2.35
CA THR A 81 11.89 12.62 -1.31
C THR A 81 11.84 11.24 -0.61
N ARG A 82 11.28 11.22 0.59
CA ARG A 82 10.97 9.98 1.33
C ARG A 82 9.48 9.84 1.66
N ALA A 83 8.68 10.83 1.29
CA ALA A 83 7.25 10.80 1.59
C ALA A 83 6.54 9.70 0.78
N PHE A 84 5.81 8.84 1.47
CA PHE A 84 5.06 7.76 0.82
C PHE A 84 4.01 8.27 -0.18
N SER A 85 3.42 9.44 0.07
CA SER A 85 2.52 10.11 -0.88
C SER A 85 3.19 10.40 -2.21
N ASP A 86 4.45 10.83 -2.18
CA ASP A 86 5.20 11.18 -3.38
C ASP A 86 5.59 9.92 -4.19
N LEU A 87 5.77 8.77 -3.52
CA LEU A 87 5.97 7.50 -4.20
C LEU A 87 4.78 7.15 -5.12
N LEU A 88 3.55 7.37 -4.64
CA LEU A 88 2.34 7.12 -5.43
C LEU A 88 2.23 8.05 -6.63
N VAL A 89 2.52 9.34 -6.44
CA VAL A 89 2.53 10.35 -7.50
C VAL A 89 3.63 10.05 -8.53
N ALA A 90 4.83 9.69 -8.08
CA ALA A 90 5.96 9.41 -8.95
C ALA A 90 5.71 8.21 -9.90
N VAL A 91 4.97 7.19 -9.46
CA VAL A 91 4.57 6.09 -10.35
C VAL A 91 3.61 6.57 -11.43
N GLU A 92 2.63 7.43 -11.09
CA GLU A 92 1.71 8.02 -12.08
C GLU A 92 2.45 8.91 -13.10
N GLU A 93 3.39 9.71 -12.65
CA GLU A 93 4.21 10.54 -13.53
C GLU A 93 5.10 9.68 -14.45
N ALA A 94 5.66 8.58 -13.94
CA ALA A 94 6.46 7.65 -14.73
C ALA A 94 5.64 6.96 -15.82
N GLU A 95 4.38 6.62 -15.58
CA GLU A 95 3.47 6.06 -16.58
C GLU A 95 3.21 7.04 -17.74
N GLN A 96 3.07 8.31 -17.42
CA GLN A 96 2.74 9.34 -18.42
C GLN A 96 3.97 9.84 -19.15
N ASN A 97 5.05 10.10 -18.45
CA ASN A 97 6.17 10.91 -18.90
C ASN A 97 7.53 10.19 -18.91
N GLY A 98 7.61 8.97 -18.36
CA GLY A 98 8.87 8.22 -18.24
C GLY A 98 9.06 7.16 -19.34
N SER A 99 10.33 6.86 -19.67
CA SER A 99 10.69 5.64 -20.40
C SER A 99 10.83 4.46 -19.44
N ALA A 100 11.36 4.71 -18.24
CA ALA A 100 11.47 3.80 -17.13
C ALA A 100 11.60 4.58 -15.82
N MET A 101 11.42 3.90 -14.69
CA MET A 101 11.56 4.47 -13.35
C MET A 101 12.54 3.64 -12.52
N ILE A 102 13.39 4.33 -11.75
CA ILE A 102 14.22 3.74 -10.69
C ILE A 102 13.75 4.28 -9.36
N ILE A 103 13.51 3.40 -8.38
CA ILE A 103 13.17 3.76 -6.98
C ILE A 103 14.33 3.32 -6.10
N ASP A 104 15.05 4.27 -5.50
CA ASP A 104 16.19 3.96 -4.60
C ASP A 104 16.14 4.84 -3.33
N SER A 105 15.65 4.34 -2.22
CA SER A 105 15.31 2.95 -1.93
C SER A 105 13.88 2.84 -1.42
N ILE A 106 13.17 1.81 -1.83
CA ILE A 106 11.79 1.50 -1.38
C ILE A 106 11.71 1.33 0.14
N THR A 107 12.80 0.91 0.78
CA THR A 107 12.88 0.73 2.24
C THR A 107 12.56 2.00 3.02
N HIS A 108 12.97 3.17 2.51
CA HIS A 108 12.73 4.42 3.22
C HIS A 108 11.27 4.86 3.19
N PHE A 109 10.55 4.54 2.14
CA PHE A 109 9.11 4.84 2.06
C PHE A 109 8.31 4.02 3.06
N TRP A 110 8.68 2.75 3.28
CA TRP A 110 8.06 1.94 4.32
C TRP A 110 8.36 2.47 5.73
N VAL A 111 9.61 2.87 5.97
CA VAL A 111 10.02 3.46 7.25
C VAL A 111 9.30 4.79 7.48
N GLU A 112 9.22 5.64 6.47
CA GLU A 112 8.53 6.92 6.56
C GLU A 112 7.03 6.72 6.85
N LEU A 113 6.34 5.87 6.11
CA LEU A 113 4.92 5.57 6.32
C LEU A 113 4.65 5.11 7.77
N THR A 114 5.47 4.18 8.28
CA THR A 114 5.32 3.67 9.65
C THR A 114 5.60 4.74 10.70
N GLN A 115 6.63 5.58 10.51
CA GLN A 115 6.97 6.67 11.42
C GLN A 115 5.92 7.78 11.40
N SER A 116 5.44 8.17 10.24
CA SER A 116 4.36 9.17 10.09
C SER A 116 3.06 8.69 10.74
N TYR A 117 2.74 7.41 10.60
CA TYR A 117 1.59 6.82 11.29
C TYR A 117 1.74 6.89 12.81
N MET A 118 2.89 6.43 13.36
CA MET A 118 3.16 6.50 14.81
C MET A 118 3.09 7.94 15.32
N LYS A 119 3.68 8.89 14.60
CA LYS A 119 3.64 10.33 14.95
C LYS A 119 2.20 10.86 14.97
N LYS A 120 1.41 10.55 13.95
CA LYS A 120 -0.01 10.97 13.87
C LYS A 120 -0.84 10.40 15.03
N ARG A 121 -0.51 9.20 15.49
CA ARG A 121 -1.19 8.53 16.62
C ARG A 121 -0.58 8.86 17.98
N ASN A 122 0.44 9.70 18.04
CA ASN A 122 1.22 10.03 19.25
C ASN A 122 1.69 8.77 20.01
N ARG A 123 2.26 7.81 19.26
CA ARG A 123 2.73 6.51 19.78
C ARG A 123 4.23 6.35 19.56
N SER A 124 4.91 5.69 20.50
CA SER A 124 6.33 5.35 20.39
C SER A 124 6.58 4.00 19.72
N ARG A 125 5.54 3.15 19.59
CA ARG A 125 5.59 1.83 18.96
C ARG A 125 4.26 1.49 18.28
N LEU A 126 4.31 0.64 17.26
CA LEU A 126 3.13 0.08 16.60
C LEU A 126 2.48 -0.98 17.50
N GLN A 127 1.16 -1.04 17.46
CA GLN A 127 0.33 -2.09 18.04
C GLN A 127 -0.08 -3.09 16.94
N PHE A 128 -0.60 -4.24 17.33
CA PHE A 128 -0.98 -5.29 16.37
C PHE A 128 -2.01 -4.80 15.34
N GLU A 129 -3.01 -4.06 15.78
CA GLU A 129 -4.08 -3.50 14.94
C GLU A 129 -3.60 -2.44 13.94
N ASP A 130 -2.49 -1.74 14.24
CA ASP A 130 -1.93 -0.71 13.37
C ASP A 130 -1.42 -1.28 12.04
N TRP A 131 -0.97 -2.55 12.07
CA TRP A 131 -0.46 -3.23 10.87
C TRP A 131 -1.51 -3.38 9.76
N ALA A 132 -2.79 -3.58 10.12
CA ALA A 132 -3.86 -3.67 9.13
C ALA A 132 -4.00 -2.37 8.34
N VAL A 133 -3.92 -1.22 9.02
CA VAL A 133 -3.99 0.10 8.38
C VAL A 133 -2.77 0.35 7.50
N LEU A 134 -1.57 0.09 8.03
CA LEU A 134 -0.31 0.29 7.30
C LEU A 134 -0.22 -0.60 6.06
N LYS A 135 -0.62 -1.86 6.16
CA LYS A 135 -0.68 -2.78 5.01
C LYS A 135 -1.71 -2.33 3.96
N SER A 136 -2.86 -1.82 4.40
CA SER A 136 -3.86 -1.26 3.49
C SER A 136 -3.34 -0.04 2.72
N GLU A 137 -2.62 0.88 3.40
CA GLU A 137 -2.00 2.02 2.73
C GLU A 137 -0.88 1.59 1.78
N TRP A 138 -0.03 0.65 2.19
CA TRP A 138 1.02 0.09 1.34
C TRP A 138 0.46 -0.64 0.12
N GLY A 139 -0.68 -1.32 0.27
CA GLY A 139 -1.39 -1.99 -0.81
C GLY A 139 -1.70 -1.08 -2.00
N LYS A 140 -1.91 0.22 -1.78
CA LYS A 140 -2.10 1.20 -2.87
C LYS A 140 -0.85 1.30 -3.77
N PHE A 141 0.34 1.20 -3.18
CA PHE A 141 1.58 1.17 -3.94
C PHE A 141 1.77 -0.16 -4.67
N THR A 142 1.56 -1.30 -4.00
CA THR A 142 1.74 -2.60 -4.63
C THR A 142 0.79 -2.81 -5.81
N ASP A 143 -0.47 -2.38 -5.68
CA ASP A 143 -1.44 -2.38 -6.77
C ASP A 143 -0.96 -1.54 -7.96
N ARG A 144 -0.46 -0.32 -7.69
CA ARG A 144 0.10 0.52 -8.75
C ARG A 144 1.36 -0.07 -9.35
N PHE A 145 2.29 -0.57 -8.53
CA PHE A 145 3.54 -1.16 -9.00
C PHE A 145 3.28 -2.31 -9.97
N VAL A 146 2.39 -3.23 -9.62
CA VAL A 146 2.09 -4.41 -10.45
C VAL A 146 1.35 -4.02 -11.73
N ASN A 147 0.35 -3.14 -11.62
CA ASN A 147 -0.57 -2.81 -12.71
C ASN A 147 -0.09 -1.64 -13.61
N SER A 148 0.92 -0.88 -13.18
CA SER A 148 1.38 0.31 -13.89
C SER A 148 1.92 0.02 -15.29
N SER A 149 1.68 0.94 -16.21
CA SER A 149 2.26 0.95 -17.55
C SER A 149 3.64 1.64 -17.59
N ALA A 150 4.48 1.37 -16.58
CA ALA A 150 5.86 1.84 -16.50
C ALA A 150 6.84 0.69 -16.24
N HIS A 151 8.02 0.71 -16.87
CA HIS A 151 9.13 -0.13 -16.45
C HIS A 151 9.67 0.38 -15.12
N ILE A 152 9.71 -0.47 -14.09
CA ILE A 152 10.14 -0.05 -12.75
C ILE A 152 11.23 -0.99 -12.25
N ALA A 153 12.38 -0.39 -11.89
CA ALA A 153 13.43 -1.03 -11.14
C ALA A 153 13.45 -0.46 -9.71
N LEU A 154 13.13 -1.27 -8.71
CA LEU A 154 13.18 -0.84 -7.33
C LEU A 154 14.37 -1.44 -6.59
N CYS A 155 15.08 -0.62 -5.84
CA CYS A 155 16.15 -0.99 -4.94
C CYS A 155 15.63 -1.05 -3.51
N GLY A 156 15.94 -2.11 -2.77
CA GLY A 156 15.62 -2.25 -1.36
C GLY A 156 16.82 -2.71 -0.54
N ARG A 157 16.88 -2.33 0.70
CA ARG A 157 17.88 -2.83 1.65
C ARG A 157 17.57 -4.27 2.00
N ALA A 158 18.59 -5.13 2.05
CA ALA A 158 18.44 -6.50 2.50
C ALA A 158 18.40 -6.57 4.03
N GLY A 159 17.63 -7.53 4.53
CA GLY A 159 17.63 -7.98 5.92
C GLY A 159 17.64 -9.50 5.96
N PHE A 160 18.13 -10.07 7.05
CA PHE A 160 18.06 -11.51 7.25
C PHE A 160 16.67 -11.92 7.71
N GLU A 161 16.24 -13.08 7.25
CA GLU A 161 15.13 -13.83 7.80
C GLU A 161 15.65 -14.83 8.81
N TYR A 162 14.88 -15.01 9.86
CA TYR A 162 15.18 -15.96 10.91
C TYR A 162 13.92 -16.77 11.20
N ASP A 163 14.10 -18.06 11.41
CA ASP A 163 13.07 -18.96 11.88
C ASP A 163 13.55 -19.76 13.08
N TYR A 164 12.60 -20.33 13.82
CA TYR A 164 12.91 -21.18 14.95
C TYR A 164 12.97 -22.63 14.49
N THR A 165 14.14 -23.24 14.62
CA THR A 165 14.30 -24.69 14.54
C THR A 165 14.21 -25.29 15.94
N VAL A 166 13.57 -26.44 16.05
CA VAL A 166 13.51 -27.21 17.30
C VAL A 166 14.56 -28.29 17.21
N ASP A 167 15.53 -28.25 18.10
CA ASP A 167 16.49 -29.33 18.26
C ASP A 167 15.75 -30.58 18.78
N GLU A 168 15.79 -31.66 18.02
CA GLU A 168 15.01 -32.88 18.30
C GLU A 168 15.45 -33.59 19.58
N GLU A 169 16.72 -33.42 20.01
CA GLU A 169 17.24 -34.08 21.22
C GLU A 169 16.98 -33.26 22.49
N THR A 170 17.11 -31.94 22.38
CA THR A 170 17.03 -31.05 23.56
C THR A 170 15.69 -30.33 23.68
N LEU A 171 14.83 -30.38 22.66
CA LEU A 171 13.57 -29.62 22.51
C LEU A 171 13.75 -28.10 22.65
N LYS A 172 14.97 -27.62 22.51
CA LYS A 172 15.27 -26.19 22.55
C LYS A 172 15.00 -25.54 21.20
N LYS A 173 14.39 -24.37 21.24
CA LYS A 173 14.20 -23.51 20.06
C LYS A 173 15.49 -22.75 19.80
N ASN A 174 16.10 -23.00 18.65
CA ASN A 174 17.23 -22.25 18.14
C ASN A 174 16.75 -21.28 17.06
N LEU A 175 17.26 -20.04 17.09
CA LEU A 175 16.95 -19.06 16.06
C LEU A 175 17.98 -19.20 14.93
N GLU A 176 17.53 -19.67 13.77
CA GLU A 176 18.37 -19.88 12.61
C GLU A 176 18.09 -18.87 11.49
N LYS A 177 19.13 -18.50 10.79
CA LYS A 177 19.02 -17.65 9.60
C LYS A 177 18.55 -18.50 8.43
N THR A 178 17.33 -18.26 7.96
CA THR A 178 16.70 -19.03 6.89
C THR A 178 16.78 -18.37 5.52
N GLY A 179 17.00 -17.03 5.46
CA GLY A 179 17.02 -16.35 4.18
C GLY A 179 17.41 -14.88 4.26
N VAL A 180 17.19 -14.21 3.14
CA VAL A 180 17.36 -12.76 2.98
C VAL A 180 16.10 -12.19 2.35
N LYS A 181 15.56 -11.13 2.94
CA LYS A 181 14.40 -10.42 2.42
C LYS A 181 14.64 -8.93 2.24
N MET A 182 13.81 -8.30 1.44
CA MET A 182 13.79 -6.85 1.29
C MET A 182 13.19 -6.20 2.54
N LYS A 183 13.89 -5.20 3.10
CA LYS A 183 13.38 -4.41 4.23
C LYS A 183 12.34 -3.39 3.73
N ALA A 184 11.15 -3.88 3.46
CA ALA A 184 9.96 -3.11 3.13
C ALA A 184 8.76 -3.75 3.83
N GLU A 185 7.55 -3.56 3.36
CA GLU A 185 6.40 -4.37 3.77
C GLU A 185 6.67 -5.85 3.43
N GLY A 186 6.18 -6.77 4.28
CA GLY A 186 6.59 -8.19 4.24
C GLY A 186 6.37 -8.89 2.90
N GLU A 187 5.34 -8.50 2.16
CA GLU A 187 4.97 -9.11 0.88
C GLU A 187 5.69 -8.48 -0.33
N MET A 188 6.46 -7.40 -0.13
CA MET A 188 7.08 -6.66 -1.24
C MET A 188 7.98 -7.52 -2.13
N GLY A 189 8.58 -8.58 -1.60
CA GLY A 189 9.41 -9.52 -2.37
C GLY A 189 8.63 -10.35 -3.39
N TYR A 190 7.32 -10.49 -3.21
CA TYR A 190 6.45 -11.26 -4.11
C TYR A 190 5.98 -10.46 -5.33
N GLU A 191 6.06 -9.14 -5.30
CA GLU A 191 5.49 -8.28 -6.33
C GLU A 191 6.34 -8.21 -7.62
N PRO A 192 7.68 -8.06 -7.57
CA PRO A 192 8.48 -8.02 -8.78
C PRO A 192 8.37 -9.30 -9.61
N SER A 193 8.38 -9.18 -10.94
CA SER A 193 8.48 -10.34 -11.84
C SER A 193 9.88 -10.95 -11.84
N LEU A 194 10.86 -10.14 -11.51
CA LEU A 194 12.28 -10.54 -11.37
C LEU A 194 12.82 -9.96 -10.06
N LEU A 195 13.29 -10.82 -9.14
CA LEU A 195 13.86 -10.42 -7.85
C LEU A 195 15.31 -10.89 -7.75
N VAL A 196 16.21 -9.99 -7.44
CA VAL A 196 17.66 -10.19 -7.51
C VAL A 196 18.33 -9.80 -6.20
N LEU A 197 19.13 -10.71 -5.63
CA LEU A 197 20.01 -10.42 -4.51
C LEU A 197 21.35 -9.90 -5.02
N MET A 198 21.70 -8.70 -4.60
CA MET A 198 23.00 -8.08 -4.90
C MET A 198 23.94 -8.21 -3.72
N GLU A 199 25.14 -8.72 -3.97
CA GLU A 199 26.19 -8.85 -2.97
C GLU A 199 27.50 -8.24 -3.44
N ARG A 200 28.26 -7.69 -2.49
CA ARG A 200 29.63 -7.29 -2.70
C ARG A 200 30.55 -8.45 -2.33
N ARG A 201 31.34 -8.91 -3.27
CA ARG A 201 32.35 -9.96 -3.08
C ARG A 201 33.73 -9.36 -3.13
N GLN A 202 34.66 -9.98 -2.43
CA GLN A 202 36.07 -9.59 -2.47
C GLN A 202 36.98 -10.80 -2.29
N GLU A 203 38.09 -10.79 -2.98
CA GLU A 203 39.19 -11.72 -2.82
C GLU A 203 40.32 -11.03 -2.06
N ILE A 204 40.84 -11.70 -1.04
CA ILE A 204 41.92 -11.19 -0.19
C ILE A 204 43.08 -12.14 -0.32
N GLU A 205 44.28 -11.61 -0.68
CA GLU A 205 45.52 -12.36 -0.74
C GLU A 205 46.59 -11.59 0.06
N ALA A 206 47.32 -12.28 0.94
CA ALA A 206 48.31 -11.68 1.82
C ALA A 206 47.85 -10.41 2.57
N ASN A 207 46.63 -10.45 3.13
CA ASN A 207 45.97 -9.34 3.82
C ASN A 207 45.69 -8.08 2.96
N LYS A 208 45.77 -8.19 1.62
CA LYS A 208 45.42 -7.13 0.68
C LYS A 208 44.22 -7.54 -0.15
N ILE A 209 43.33 -6.58 -0.43
CA ILE A 209 42.21 -6.81 -1.35
C ILE A 209 42.79 -6.92 -2.76
N LYS A 210 42.69 -8.10 -3.39
CA LYS A 210 43.13 -8.38 -4.73
C LYS A 210 42.07 -8.01 -5.77
N ARG A 211 40.81 -8.36 -5.51
CA ARG A 211 39.68 -8.09 -6.40
C ARG A 211 38.45 -7.76 -5.59
N VAL A 212 37.65 -6.85 -6.12
CA VAL A 212 36.28 -6.58 -5.64
C VAL A 212 35.31 -6.65 -6.81
N TRP A 213 34.26 -7.44 -6.69
CA TRP A 213 33.19 -7.51 -7.69
C TRP A 213 31.81 -7.55 -7.05
N ARG A 214 30.77 -7.49 -7.86
CA ARG A 214 29.38 -7.62 -7.41
C ARG A 214 28.78 -8.87 -8.01
N THR A 215 28.00 -9.59 -7.21
CA THR A 215 27.26 -10.76 -7.65
C THR A 215 25.79 -10.46 -7.61
N ALA A 216 25.08 -10.80 -8.68
CA ALA A 216 23.62 -10.80 -8.75
C ALA A 216 23.14 -12.23 -8.73
N THR A 217 22.40 -12.64 -7.71
CA THR A 217 21.76 -13.96 -7.63
C THR A 217 20.26 -13.77 -7.85
N ILE A 218 19.71 -14.50 -8.80
CA ILE A 218 18.28 -14.44 -9.11
C ILE A 218 17.52 -15.25 -8.07
N LEU A 219 16.75 -14.59 -7.23
CA LEU A 219 15.92 -15.22 -6.19
C LEU A 219 14.54 -15.63 -6.72
N LYS A 220 14.06 -14.96 -7.76
CA LYS A 220 12.78 -15.22 -8.39
C LYS A 220 12.80 -14.69 -9.82
N ASP A 221 12.33 -15.50 -10.73
CA ASP A 221 12.06 -15.12 -12.11
C ASP A 221 10.75 -15.76 -12.58
N ARG A 222 9.72 -14.94 -12.86
CA ARG A 222 8.42 -15.45 -13.35
C ARG A 222 8.52 -16.08 -14.75
N SER A 223 9.57 -15.79 -15.52
CA SER A 223 9.82 -16.46 -16.80
C SER A 223 10.50 -17.83 -16.63
N ALA A 224 11.03 -18.12 -15.45
CA ALA A 224 11.85 -19.29 -15.11
C ALA A 224 13.14 -19.45 -15.93
N LEU A 225 13.50 -18.48 -16.76
CA LEU A 225 14.70 -18.55 -17.62
C LEU A 225 15.99 -18.28 -16.85
N LEU A 226 15.92 -17.45 -15.81
CA LEU A 226 17.07 -16.99 -15.03
C LEU A 226 17.05 -17.48 -13.59
N ASP A 227 16.00 -18.19 -13.17
CA ASP A 227 15.79 -18.56 -11.77
C ASP A 227 16.98 -19.34 -11.20
N GLY A 228 17.47 -18.94 -10.02
CA GLY A 228 18.63 -19.54 -9.35
C GLY A 228 19.99 -19.22 -9.95
N GLN A 229 20.10 -18.53 -11.08
CA GLN A 229 21.37 -18.16 -11.67
C GLN A 229 22.06 -17.05 -10.90
N SER A 230 23.40 -17.00 -11.02
CA SER A 230 24.24 -15.93 -10.43
C SER A 230 25.21 -15.38 -11.48
N PHE A 231 25.36 -14.05 -11.47
CA PHE A 231 26.21 -13.32 -12.42
C PHE A 231 27.19 -12.43 -11.68
N GLU A 232 28.44 -12.37 -12.16
CA GLU A 232 29.44 -11.42 -11.68
C GLU A 232 29.35 -10.10 -12.47
N ASP A 233 29.47 -8.98 -11.78
CA ASP A 233 29.42 -7.60 -12.30
C ASP A 233 28.33 -7.39 -13.38
N PRO A 234 27.05 -7.72 -13.07
CA PRO A 234 25.99 -7.82 -14.06
C PRO A 234 25.70 -6.49 -14.75
N GLY A 235 25.35 -6.59 -16.03
CA GLY A 235 24.81 -5.53 -16.85
C GLY A 235 23.41 -5.89 -17.36
N PHE A 236 22.98 -5.26 -18.45
CA PHE A 236 21.69 -5.50 -19.07
C PHE A 236 21.57 -6.90 -19.69
N GLU A 237 22.65 -7.35 -20.35
CA GLU A 237 22.68 -8.58 -21.15
C GLU A 237 22.30 -9.83 -20.34
N GLN A 238 22.66 -9.88 -19.07
CA GLN A 238 22.33 -11.00 -18.18
C GLN A 238 20.83 -11.11 -17.91
N PHE A 239 20.10 -10.00 -18.02
CA PHE A 239 18.66 -9.94 -17.77
C PHE A 239 17.81 -9.94 -19.04
N LEU A 240 18.46 -9.89 -20.22
CA LEU A 240 17.80 -9.87 -21.52
C LEU A 240 16.80 -11.02 -21.72
N PRO A 241 17.11 -12.29 -21.34
CA PRO A 241 16.15 -13.38 -21.51
C PRO A 241 14.80 -13.15 -20.84
N HIS A 242 14.78 -12.57 -19.63
CA HIS A 242 13.52 -12.19 -18.95
C HIS A 242 12.81 -11.05 -19.68
N ILE A 243 13.57 -10.08 -20.17
CA ILE A 243 13.03 -8.88 -20.85
C ILE A 243 12.40 -9.27 -22.20
N GLU A 244 12.97 -10.23 -22.91
CA GLU A 244 12.44 -10.75 -24.18
C GLU A 244 11.10 -11.50 -24.03
N MET A 245 10.78 -11.98 -22.84
CA MET A 245 9.47 -12.56 -22.54
C MET A 245 8.37 -11.52 -22.38
N LEU A 246 8.73 -10.24 -22.23
CA LEU A 246 7.77 -9.15 -22.13
C LEU A 246 7.24 -8.77 -23.52
N ASN A 247 5.96 -8.45 -23.60
CA ASN A 247 5.33 -7.86 -24.79
C ASN A 247 5.69 -6.37 -24.88
N LEU A 248 6.99 -6.05 -25.06
CA LEU A 248 7.49 -4.67 -25.06
C LEU A 248 6.81 -3.83 -26.15
N GLY A 249 6.35 -2.63 -25.76
CA GLY A 249 5.59 -1.74 -26.62
C GLY A 249 4.12 -2.15 -26.81
N GLY A 250 3.70 -3.29 -26.26
CA GLY A 250 2.33 -3.75 -26.23
C GLY A 250 1.51 -3.10 -25.11
N LYS A 251 0.24 -3.50 -25.03
CA LYS A 251 -0.68 -3.02 -24.01
C LYS A 251 -0.54 -3.86 -22.73
N GLN A 252 -0.25 -3.20 -21.61
CA GLN A 252 -0.34 -3.82 -20.28
C GLN A 252 -1.80 -4.12 -19.95
N LEU A 253 -2.10 -5.37 -19.60
CA LEU A 253 -3.35 -5.75 -18.97
C LEU A 253 -3.02 -6.23 -17.55
N GLY A 254 -3.29 -5.37 -16.59
CA GLY A 254 -3.14 -5.70 -15.18
C GLY A 254 -4.32 -6.47 -14.61
N VAL A 255 -4.26 -6.73 -13.33
CA VAL A 255 -5.37 -7.31 -12.56
C VAL A 255 -6.46 -6.24 -12.37
N ASP A 256 -7.72 -6.60 -12.64
CA ASP A 256 -8.86 -5.70 -12.38
C ASP A 256 -9.13 -5.60 -10.88
N THR A 257 -8.55 -4.59 -10.23
CA THR A 257 -8.72 -4.30 -8.81
C THR A 257 -9.97 -3.47 -8.50
N SER A 258 -10.74 -3.06 -9.50
CA SER A 258 -12.02 -2.36 -9.31
C SER A 258 -13.11 -3.28 -8.74
N ARG A 259 -12.98 -4.58 -8.98
CA ARG A 259 -13.90 -5.60 -8.48
C ARG A 259 -13.52 -5.99 -7.05
N ASN A 260 -14.47 -5.95 -6.16
CA ASN A 260 -14.27 -6.28 -4.76
C ASN A 260 -15.42 -7.13 -4.20
N SER A 261 -15.21 -7.70 -3.03
CA SER A 261 -16.18 -8.57 -2.36
C SER A 261 -16.99 -7.84 -1.29
N GLN A 262 -16.98 -6.51 -1.24
CA GLN A 262 -17.70 -5.74 -0.21
C GLN A 262 -19.18 -6.10 -0.14
N HIS A 263 -19.82 -6.36 -1.30
CA HIS A 263 -21.23 -6.77 -1.37
C HIS A 263 -21.50 -8.15 -0.75
N MET A 264 -20.48 -8.98 -0.55
CA MET A 264 -20.60 -10.32 0.07
C MET A 264 -20.46 -10.25 1.60
N ILE A 265 -19.92 -9.14 2.12
CA ILE A 265 -19.70 -8.96 3.55
C ILE A 265 -20.92 -8.25 4.12
N PRO A 266 -21.65 -8.87 5.07
CA PRO A 266 -22.76 -8.19 5.73
C PRO A 266 -22.27 -6.91 6.40
N ALA A 267 -22.96 -5.80 6.18
CA ALA A 267 -22.65 -4.57 6.88
C ALA A 267 -22.85 -4.77 8.39
N ASP A 268 -21.78 -4.75 9.17
CA ASP A 268 -21.90 -4.72 10.62
C ASP A 268 -22.36 -3.32 11.03
N LYS A 269 -23.63 -3.23 11.45
CA LYS A 269 -24.21 -1.97 11.92
C LYS A 269 -23.41 -1.35 13.07
N ARG A 270 -22.73 -2.16 13.87
CA ARG A 270 -21.89 -1.71 14.99
C ARG A 270 -20.62 -1.04 14.49
N ASP A 271 -19.94 -1.65 13.53
CA ASP A 271 -18.72 -1.08 12.94
C ASP A 271 -19.02 0.19 12.15
N TRP A 272 -20.12 0.20 11.40
CA TRP A 272 -20.56 1.39 10.69
C TRP A 272 -20.86 2.54 11.67
N ASN A 273 -21.60 2.29 12.75
CA ASN A 273 -21.89 3.29 13.77
C ASN A 273 -20.64 3.80 14.46
N THR A 274 -19.68 2.92 14.78
CA THR A 274 -18.39 3.27 15.38
C THR A 274 -17.57 4.15 14.45
N THR A 275 -17.50 3.81 13.18
CA THR A 275 -16.79 4.59 12.16
C THR A 275 -17.43 5.96 11.97
N GLN A 276 -18.77 6.02 11.81
CA GLN A 276 -19.50 7.28 11.66
C GLN A 276 -19.39 8.18 12.89
N ARG A 277 -19.36 7.57 14.07
CA ARG A 277 -19.17 8.28 15.34
C ARG A 277 -17.77 8.92 15.40
N ALA A 278 -16.72 8.19 15.01
CA ALA A 278 -15.35 8.71 14.96
C ALA A 278 -15.21 9.86 13.95
N ILE A 279 -15.84 9.76 12.78
CA ILE A 279 -15.88 10.83 11.77
C ILE A 279 -16.55 12.08 12.36
N CYS A 280 -17.71 11.92 12.97
CA CYS A 280 -18.46 13.04 13.54
C CYS A 280 -17.70 13.73 14.68
N LEU A 281 -17.03 12.98 15.56
CA LEU A 281 -16.15 13.52 16.59
C LEU A 281 -14.98 14.32 16.01
N GLY A 282 -14.33 13.81 14.98
CA GLY A 282 -13.26 14.55 14.29
C GLY A 282 -13.76 15.87 13.69
N GLU A 283 -14.92 15.89 13.08
CA GLU A 283 -15.54 17.11 12.53
C GLU A 283 -15.92 18.14 13.62
N ILE A 284 -16.35 17.68 14.80
CA ILE A 284 -16.60 18.55 15.96
C ILE A 284 -15.29 19.21 16.42
N GLU A 285 -14.22 18.41 16.54
CA GLU A 285 -12.89 18.92 16.91
C GLU A 285 -12.35 19.94 15.89
N ASP A 286 -12.46 19.63 14.60
CA ASP A 286 -12.01 20.50 13.51
C ASP A 286 -12.77 21.85 13.55
N LEU A 287 -14.07 21.82 13.77
CA LEU A 287 -14.88 23.04 13.86
C LEU A 287 -14.51 23.88 15.07
N LEU A 288 -14.23 23.27 16.22
CA LEU A 288 -13.77 23.95 17.42
C LEU A 288 -12.37 24.56 17.24
N VAL A 289 -11.47 23.86 16.56
CA VAL A 289 -10.11 24.35 16.29
C VAL A 289 -10.15 25.49 15.28
N LEU A 290 -11.01 25.41 14.28
CA LEU A 290 -11.17 26.46 13.26
C LEU A 290 -11.59 27.81 13.86
N HIS A 291 -12.57 27.78 14.80
CA HIS A 291 -13.12 28.99 15.39
C HIS A 291 -12.41 29.46 16.68
N HIS A 292 -11.71 28.54 17.34
CA HIS A 292 -10.94 28.81 18.56
C HIS A 292 -9.56 28.12 18.46
N PRO A 293 -8.63 28.63 17.63
CA PRO A 293 -7.37 27.93 17.31
C PRO A 293 -6.36 27.95 18.45
N SER A 294 -6.50 28.87 19.41
CA SER A 294 -5.53 29.03 20.49
C SER A 294 -5.74 28.00 21.61
N THR A 295 -4.62 27.66 22.28
CA THR A 295 -4.61 26.86 23.51
C THR A 295 -4.70 27.73 24.77
N SER A 296 -4.89 29.05 24.63
CA SER A 296 -5.04 29.99 25.75
C SER A 296 -6.21 29.62 26.66
N GLY A 297 -6.15 30.03 27.92
CA GLY A 297 -7.22 29.80 28.89
C GLY A 297 -8.57 30.37 28.44
N ALA A 298 -8.56 31.51 27.75
CA ALA A 298 -9.77 32.16 27.22
C ALA A 298 -10.43 31.33 26.10
N ASP A 299 -9.65 30.83 25.11
CA ASP A 299 -10.21 29.99 24.03
C ASP A 299 -10.63 28.62 24.53
N ARG A 300 -9.92 28.08 25.52
CA ARG A 300 -10.33 26.83 26.17
C ARG A 300 -11.70 26.96 26.84
N GLN A 301 -11.95 28.08 27.52
CA GLN A 301 -13.27 28.33 28.12
C GLN A 301 -14.37 28.47 27.06
N LYS A 302 -14.10 29.16 25.94
CA LYS A 302 -15.04 29.29 24.83
C LYS A 302 -15.39 27.91 24.23
N LYS A 303 -14.41 27.06 24.01
CA LYS A 303 -14.65 25.65 23.55
C LYS A 303 -15.56 24.89 24.51
N ILE A 304 -15.31 25.00 25.82
CA ILE A 304 -16.13 24.36 26.85
C ILE A 304 -17.57 24.90 26.82
N MET A 305 -17.76 26.21 26.67
CA MET A 305 -19.11 26.81 26.58
C MET A 305 -19.84 26.30 25.34
N VAL A 306 -19.24 26.37 24.17
CA VAL A 306 -19.84 25.89 22.91
C VAL A 306 -20.26 24.42 23.03
N ILE A 307 -19.40 23.56 23.60
CA ILE A 307 -19.72 22.15 23.82
C ILE A 307 -20.93 22.01 24.75
N ARG A 308 -20.96 22.73 25.88
CA ARG A 308 -22.09 22.66 26.82
C ARG A 308 -23.40 23.17 26.20
N ASP A 309 -23.32 24.24 25.44
CA ASP A 309 -24.50 24.84 24.82
C ASP A 309 -25.09 23.96 23.72
N CYS A 310 -24.25 23.26 22.94
CA CYS A 310 -24.66 22.45 21.81
C CYS A 310 -24.97 20.99 22.18
N PHE A 311 -24.31 20.45 23.21
CA PHE A 311 -24.39 19.03 23.57
C PHE A 311 -25.02 18.80 24.97
N GLY A 312 -25.21 19.85 25.77
CA GLY A 312 -25.76 19.74 27.12
C GLY A 312 -24.84 19.10 28.16
N CYS A 313 -23.60 18.72 27.80
CA CYS A 313 -22.67 18.00 28.66
C CYS A 313 -21.23 18.38 28.41
N GLY A 314 -20.29 17.74 29.12
CA GLY A 314 -18.84 17.98 28.92
C GLY A 314 -18.23 17.14 27.80
N TRP A 315 -17.06 17.57 27.27
CA TRP A 315 -16.38 16.90 26.18
C TRP A 315 -16.14 15.40 26.42
N THR A 316 -15.74 15.01 27.62
CA THR A 316 -15.50 13.59 27.98
C THR A 316 -16.73 12.73 27.79
N GLU A 317 -17.92 13.28 28.02
CA GLU A 317 -19.20 12.59 27.84
C GLU A 317 -19.59 12.53 26.36
N VAL A 318 -19.41 13.62 25.62
CA VAL A 318 -19.54 13.67 24.15
C VAL A 318 -18.65 12.60 23.49
N GLU A 319 -17.38 12.56 23.87
CA GLU A 319 -16.38 11.67 23.28
C GLU A 319 -16.65 10.18 23.61
N LYS A 320 -17.05 9.84 24.85
CA LYS A 320 -17.07 8.45 25.33
C LYS A 320 -18.45 7.80 25.30
N VAL A 321 -19.51 8.54 25.55
CA VAL A 321 -20.84 7.98 25.87
C VAL A 321 -21.92 8.34 24.85
N MET A 322 -21.82 9.51 24.20
CA MET A 322 -22.89 10.03 23.35
C MET A 322 -23.13 9.16 22.11
N LYS A 323 -24.39 8.91 21.77
CA LYS A 323 -24.79 8.15 20.57
C LYS A 323 -24.53 8.96 19.30
N LEU A 324 -24.43 8.28 18.16
CA LEU A 324 -24.18 8.92 16.86
C LEU A 324 -25.25 9.96 16.48
N GLU A 325 -26.50 9.67 16.78
CA GLU A 325 -27.64 10.58 16.49
C GLU A 325 -27.50 11.89 17.27
N ASP A 326 -27.19 11.79 18.57
CA ASP A 326 -27.00 12.95 19.44
C ASP A 326 -25.75 13.75 19.05
N LEU A 327 -24.67 13.06 18.64
CA LEU A 327 -23.48 13.71 18.10
C LEU A 327 -23.78 14.53 16.85
N ARG A 328 -24.56 13.99 15.91
CA ARG A 328 -24.96 14.68 14.69
C ARG A 328 -25.87 15.87 14.97
N ALA A 329 -26.81 15.73 15.92
CA ALA A 329 -27.67 16.82 16.36
C ALA A 329 -26.86 17.94 17.01
N GLY A 330 -25.97 17.62 17.94
CA GLY A 330 -25.05 18.57 18.57
C GLY A 330 -24.12 19.26 17.60
N TYR A 331 -23.56 18.51 16.61
CA TYR A 331 -22.77 19.10 15.54
C TYR A 331 -23.58 20.10 14.71
N ASP A 332 -24.82 19.78 14.37
CA ASP A 332 -25.69 20.68 13.62
C ASP A 332 -25.97 21.97 14.38
N LEU A 333 -26.28 21.89 15.69
CA LEU A 333 -26.42 23.04 16.56
C LEU A 333 -25.11 23.90 16.61
N MET A 334 -23.98 23.25 16.73
CA MET A 334 -22.69 23.93 16.75
C MET A 334 -22.37 24.61 15.40
N TYR A 335 -22.69 23.96 14.29
CA TYR A 335 -22.54 24.51 12.95
C TYR A 335 -23.46 25.73 12.74
N GLN A 336 -24.72 25.65 13.21
CA GLN A 336 -25.65 26.78 13.21
C GLN A 336 -25.14 27.94 14.09
N HIS A 337 -24.55 27.64 15.24
CA HIS A 337 -23.97 28.64 16.12
C HIS A 337 -22.88 29.47 15.40
N PHE A 338 -22.02 28.81 14.61
CA PHE A 338 -20.92 29.51 13.93
C PHE A 338 -21.31 30.12 12.57
N TYR A 339 -22.21 29.49 11.83
CA TYR A 339 -22.49 29.87 10.44
C TYR A 339 -23.92 30.33 10.17
N SER A 340 -24.81 30.32 11.17
CA SER A 340 -26.21 30.68 11.06
C SER A 340 -26.98 29.94 9.97
N LYS A 341 -26.58 28.69 9.66
CA LYS A 341 -27.22 27.80 8.69
C LYS A 341 -27.06 26.34 9.12
N PRO A 342 -27.99 25.44 8.71
CA PRO A 342 -27.89 24.02 9.06
C PRO A 342 -26.64 23.36 8.43
N SER A 343 -26.11 22.35 9.10
CA SER A 343 -25.02 21.51 8.61
C SER A 343 -25.54 20.45 7.62
N LYS A 344 -24.64 19.64 7.09
CA LYS A 344 -24.98 18.45 6.29
C LYS A 344 -25.84 17.42 7.05
N TYR A 345 -25.78 17.43 8.39
CA TYR A 345 -26.61 16.54 9.22
C TYR A 345 -28.01 17.12 9.51
N GLY A 346 -28.16 18.44 9.51
CA GLY A 346 -29.46 19.09 9.78
C GLY A 346 -30.51 18.77 8.74
N SER A 347 -30.18 18.66 7.48
CA SER A 347 -31.12 18.25 6.42
C SER A 347 -31.52 16.78 6.51
N ALA A 348 -30.63 15.89 6.95
CA ALA A 348 -30.93 14.48 7.17
C ALA A 348 -31.83 14.25 8.36
N LEU A 349 -31.57 14.92 9.50
CA LEU A 349 -32.40 14.88 10.70
C LEU A 349 -33.81 15.39 10.43
N ALA A 350 -33.99 16.42 9.60
CA ALA A 350 -35.28 16.94 9.21
C ALA A 350 -36.06 15.97 8.30
N ALA A 351 -35.36 15.20 7.45
CA ALA A 351 -35.97 14.16 6.61
C ALA A 351 -36.42 12.95 7.42
N ASP A 352 -35.60 12.49 8.39
CA ASP A 352 -35.99 11.38 9.29
C ASP A 352 -37.17 11.74 10.18
N LYS A 353 -37.22 12.99 10.68
CA LYS A 353 -38.33 13.46 11.47
C LYS A 353 -39.65 13.51 10.67
N ARG A 354 -39.60 13.96 9.40
CA ARG A 354 -40.76 13.93 8.50
C ARG A 354 -41.22 12.51 8.17
N ALA A 355 -40.30 11.57 8.01
CA ALA A 355 -40.61 10.16 7.75
C ALA A 355 -41.27 9.51 8.97
N ASN A 356 -40.81 9.80 10.18
CA ASN A 356 -41.45 9.34 11.43
C ASN A 356 -42.80 9.98 11.67
N ASP A 357 -42.95 11.29 11.46
CA ASP A 357 -44.24 12.01 11.58
C ASP A 357 -45.27 11.50 10.54
N MET A 358 -44.81 11.07 9.35
CA MET A 358 -45.70 10.42 8.36
C MET A 358 -46.11 9.01 8.77
N ASN A 359 -45.22 8.24 9.43
CA ASN A 359 -45.53 6.90 9.92
C ASN A 359 -46.53 6.92 11.12
N ASP A 360 -46.42 7.93 11.98
CA ASP A 360 -47.34 8.12 13.11
C ASP A 360 -48.74 8.65 12.68
N SER A 361 -48.86 9.13 11.43
CA SER A 361 -50.11 9.66 10.88
C SER A 361 -50.90 8.67 10.00
N LEU A 362 -50.45 7.44 9.85
CA LEU A 362 -51.20 6.38 9.15
C LEU A 362 -52.20 5.74 10.12
N PRO A 363 -53.53 5.69 9.77
CA PRO A 363 -54.51 4.98 10.57
C PRO A 363 -54.13 3.49 10.67
N GLY A 364 -54.08 2.98 11.91
CA GLY A 364 -53.93 1.54 12.11
C GLY A 364 -55.09 0.79 11.46
N ASP A 365 -54.70 -0.14 10.64
CA ASP A 365 -55.38 -1.37 10.20
C ASP A 365 -54.98 -1.73 8.76
N LEU A 366 -53.90 -2.44 8.66
CA LEU A 366 -53.63 -3.47 7.63
C LEU A 366 -52.46 -4.33 8.12
N ALA A 367 -52.80 -5.37 8.87
CA ALA A 367 -51.84 -6.45 9.17
C ALA A 367 -51.44 -7.13 7.86
N PRO A 368 -50.14 -7.44 7.66
CA PRO A 368 -49.71 -8.22 6.50
C PRO A 368 -50.27 -9.65 6.63
N PRO A 369 -50.62 -10.30 5.50
CA PRO A 369 -51.15 -11.68 5.52
C PRO A 369 -50.05 -12.63 6.03
N ALA A 370 -50.47 -13.53 6.91
CA ALA A 370 -49.65 -14.59 7.50
C ALA A 370 -48.91 -15.41 6.39
N ALA A 371 -47.60 -15.49 6.50
CA ALA A 371 -46.81 -16.38 5.68
C ALA A 371 -47.25 -17.83 5.91
N ALA A 372 -47.64 -18.52 4.85
CA ALA A 372 -48.00 -19.91 4.86
C ALA A 372 -46.77 -20.77 5.26
N VAL A 373 -46.94 -21.51 6.34
CA VAL A 373 -46.03 -22.54 6.81
C VAL A 373 -46.10 -23.71 5.83
N ILE A 374 -45.08 -23.89 5.02
CA ILE A 374 -44.91 -25.15 4.28
C ILE A 374 -44.15 -26.12 5.19
N ASN A 375 -44.90 -27.06 5.78
CA ASN A 375 -44.36 -28.22 6.47
C ASN A 375 -43.88 -29.27 5.46
N GLY A 376 -42.71 -29.82 5.75
CA GLY A 376 -42.32 -31.18 5.39
C GLY A 376 -41.31 -31.29 4.26
N VAL A 377 -40.09 -31.65 4.57
CA VAL A 377 -39.52 -32.99 4.34
C VAL A 377 -38.07 -32.95 4.87
N ALA A 378 -37.88 -33.65 5.99
CA ALA A 378 -36.53 -33.99 6.46
C ALA A 378 -35.99 -35.12 5.57
N SER A 379 -34.90 -34.83 4.81
CA SER A 379 -34.07 -35.90 4.25
C SER A 379 -32.74 -35.95 4.98
N LYS A 380 -32.51 -37.06 5.62
CA LYS A 380 -31.26 -37.47 6.26
C LYS A 380 -30.13 -37.50 5.25
N LEU A 381 -29.04 -36.81 5.54
CA LEU A 381 -27.74 -37.05 4.90
C LEU A 381 -26.89 -37.91 5.83
N PRO A 382 -26.19 -38.91 5.29
CA PRO A 382 -25.36 -39.84 6.08
C PRO A 382 -24.06 -39.19 6.50
N THR A 383 -23.72 -39.40 7.77
CA THR A 383 -22.38 -39.21 8.31
C THR A 383 -21.45 -40.23 7.68
N SER A 384 -20.37 -39.80 7.05
CA SER A 384 -19.21 -40.66 6.80
C SER A 384 -17.97 -39.98 7.33
N ASP A 385 -17.43 -40.57 8.39
CA ASP A 385 -16.06 -40.41 8.85
C ASP A 385 -15.08 -40.74 7.73
N ILE A 386 -14.21 -39.82 7.39
CA ILE A 386 -12.90 -40.07 6.79
C ILE A 386 -12.01 -38.84 7.10
N TRP A 387 -11.16 -39.00 8.07
CA TRP A 387 -9.80 -38.46 8.19
C TRP A 387 -9.19 -38.91 9.53
N ALA A 388 -8.67 -40.15 9.49
CA ALA A 388 -7.62 -40.60 10.40
C ALA A 388 -6.57 -41.27 9.53
N GLY A 389 -5.35 -40.79 9.61
CA GLY A 389 -4.17 -41.55 9.19
C GLY A 389 -3.35 -40.92 8.07
N GLY A 390 -2.15 -40.47 8.42
CA GLY A 390 -1.03 -40.18 7.52
C GLY A 390 -0.28 -38.92 7.88
#